data_2502b4bb4ebfc3277a0c7de76252e75b
#
_entry.id   2502b4bb4ebfc3277a0c7de76252e75b
#
_cell.length_a   1.000
_cell.length_b   1.000
_cell.length_c   1.000
_cell.angle_alpha   90.00
_cell.angle_beta   90.00
_cell.angle_gamma   90.00
#
_symmetry.space_group_name_H-M   'P 1'
#
loop_
_entity.id
_entity.type
_entity.pdbx_description
1 polymer ?
#
loop_
_entity_poly.entity_id
_entity_poly.type
_entity_poly.pdbx_seq_one_letter_code
_entity_poly.pdbx_strand_id
1 'polypeptide(L)'
;MARTTQEESTAKPEIVGPNVDAVLRIMDAMEKAWTEKDLPELFSHYWHNDGFVLFTSRGAYYGWETAKRMLEAYFDNLEEINLKFGPRKVKVFGDVATVVYEWRTDGRSKLNGNQLLREGYGTDVFLRDQGIWKLYHNHVSLSHPGTSRMQDHPW
;
A
#
# COMPACT_ATOMS: atom_id res chain seq x y z
N MET A 1 23.03 31.17 -33.58
CA MET A 1 21.97 30.49 -32.82
C MET A 1 22.62 29.52 -31.84
N ALA A 2 22.63 29.88 -30.56
CA ALA A 2 23.16 29.02 -29.53
C ALA A 2 22.11 27.93 -29.21
N ARG A 3 22.46 26.66 -29.44
CA ARG A 3 21.71 25.53 -28.93
C ARG A 3 21.92 25.50 -27.42
N THR A 4 20.90 25.87 -26.67
CA THR A 4 20.84 25.60 -25.25
C THR A 4 20.67 24.09 -25.11
N THR A 5 21.75 23.41 -24.77
CA THR A 5 21.69 22.02 -24.26
C THR A 5 20.96 22.11 -22.93
N GLN A 6 19.69 21.71 -22.91
CA GLN A 6 19.04 21.37 -21.66
C GLN A 6 19.78 20.13 -21.14
N GLU A 7 20.57 20.33 -20.08
CA GLU A 7 21.02 19.20 -19.27
C GLU A 7 19.76 18.50 -18.74
N GLU A 8 19.46 17.33 -19.26
CA GLU A 8 18.49 16.44 -18.64
C GLU A 8 18.98 16.15 -17.23
N SER A 9 18.35 16.79 -16.26
CA SER A 9 18.54 16.45 -14.84
C SER A 9 18.01 15.04 -14.64
N THR A 10 18.90 14.05 -14.74
CA THR A 10 18.58 12.68 -14.32
C THR A 10 18.57 12.66 -12.79
N ALA A 11 17.42 13.01 -12.18
CA ALA A 11 17.22 12.86 -10.76
C ALA A 11 17.40 11.39 -10.39
N LYS A 12 18.48 11.06 -9.68
CA LYS A 12 18.70 9.71 -9.18
C LYS A 12 17.96 9.54 -7.87
N PRO A 13 17.06 8.54 -7.76
CA PRO A 13 16.40 8.25 -6.50
C PRO A 13 17.40 7.72 -5.47
N GLU A 14 17.12 7.98 -4.21
CA GLU A 14 17.69 7.27 -3.07
C GLU A 14 17.08 5.86 -3.04
N ILE A 15 17.91 4.82 -3.12
CA ILE A 15 17.47 3.41 -3.08
C ILE A 15 17.96 2.67 -1.84
N VAL A 16 18.88 3.27 -1.11
CA VAL A 16 19.38 2.85 0.20
C VAL A 16 19.58 4.09 1.05
N GLY A 17 19.40 3.96 2.36
CA GLY A 17 19.65 5.06 3.29
C GLY A 17 18.51 5.32 4.25
N PRO A 18 18.62 6.36 5.11
CA PRO A 18 17.68 6.59 6.20
C PRO A 18 16.23 6.81 5.78
N ASN A 19 15.99 7.46 4.64
CA ASN A 19 14.62 7.68 4.13
C ASN A 19 14.00 6.38 3.62
N VAL A 20 14.77 5.57 2.90
CA VAL A 20 14.33 4.23 2.47
C VAL A 20 13.99 3.38 3.69
N ASP A 21 14.85 3.37 4.69
CA ASP A 21 14.64 2.61 5.92
C ASP A 21 13.40 3.09 6.68
N ALA A 22 13.15 4.41 6.70
CA ALA A 22 11.97 4.98 7.33
C ALA A 22 10.68 4.51 6.65
N VAL A 23 10.62 4.51 5.32
CA VAL A 23 9.46 4.03 4.56
C VAL A 23 9.25 2.52 4.78
N LEU A 24 10.32 1.73 4.77
CA LEU A 24 10.22 0.29 5.03
C LEU A 24 9.70 -0.01 6.44
N ARG A 25 10.14 0.74 7.47
CA ARG A 25 9.60 0.60 8.83
C ARG A 25 8.11 0.93 8.91
N ILE A 26 7.65 1.93 8.17
CA ILE A 26 6.21 2.24 8.10
C ILE A 26 5.45 1.06 7.46
N MET A 27 5.94 0.50 6.39
CA MET A 27 5.31 -0.66 5.76
C MET A 27 5.29 -1.88 6.68
N ASP A 28 6.35 -2.13 7.44
CA ASP A 28 6.38 -3.20 8.45
C ASP A 28 5.33 -2.97 9.55
N ALA A 29 5.19 -1.72 10.00
CA ALA A 29 4.15 -1.35 10.98
C ALA A 29 2.73 -1.52 10.41
N MET A 30 2.53 -1.17 9.15
CA MET A 30 1.25 -1.36 8.45
C MET A 30 0.93 -2.84 8.26
N GLU A 31 1.89 -3.69 7.91
CA GLU A 31 1.71 -5.14 7.79
C GLU A 31 1.24 -5.72 9.12
N LYS A 32 1.89 -5.34 10.20
CA LYS A 32 1.53 -5.76 11.55
C LYS A 32 0.14 -5.28 11.94
N ALA A 33 -0.13 -3.98 11.80
CA ALA A 33 -1.42 -3.38 12.15
C ALA A 33 -2.58 -3.99 11.35
N TRP A 34 -2.35 -4.27 10.07
CA TRP A 34 -3.31 -4.97 9.22
C TRP A 34 -3.63 -6.36 9.76
N THR A 35 -2.61 -7.15 10.06
CA THR A 35 -2.76 -8.51 10.59
C THR A 35 -3.43 -8.54 11.95
N GLU A 36 -3.12 -7.60 12.81
CA GLU A 36 -3.72 -7.47 14.13
C GLU A 36 -5.10 -6.78 14.11
N LYS A 37 -5.52 -6.27 12.95
CA LYS A 37 -6.73 -5.46 12.79
C LYS A 37 -6.71 -4.21 13.69
N ASP A 38 -5.54 -3.66 13.91
CA ASP A 38 -5.34 -2.42 14.65
C ASP A 38 -5.56 -1.22 13.73
N LEU A 39 -6.84 -0.85 13.55
CA LEU A 39 -7.21 0.24 12.65
C LEU A 39 -6.65 1.60 13.07
N PRO A 40 -6.64 1.99 14.36
CA PRO A 40 -6.02 3.25 14.75
C PRO A 40 -4.54 3.34 14.36
N GLU A 41 -3.77 2.28 14.59
CA GLU A 41 -2.36 2.24 14.18
C GLU A 41 -2.23 2.26 12.66
N LEU A 42 -2.98 1.42 11.96
CA LEU A 42 -2.97 1.38 10.50
C LEU A 42 -3.27 2.75 9.90
N PHE A 43 -4.34 3.39 10.33
CA PHE A 43 -4.80 4.66 9.79
C PHE A 43 -3.85 5.82 10.11
N SER A 44 -3.06 5.72 11.17
CA SER A 44 -2.05 6.73 11.52
C SER A 44 -0.99 6.92 10.44
N HIS A 45 -0.79 5.91 9.58
CA HIS A 45 0.19 5.95 8.49
C HIS A 45 -0.35 6.54 7.19
N TYR A 46 -1.65 6.75 7.08
CA TYR A 46 -2.30 7.33 5.90
C TYR A 46 -2.36 8.85 5.98
N TRP A 47 -2.32 9.48 4.84
CA TRP A 47 -2.53 10.92 4.72
C TRP A 47 -4.03 11.24 4.77
N HIS A 48 -4.47 11.88 5.84
CA HIS A 48 -5.87 12.20 6.07
C HIS A 48 -6.27 13.48 5.32
N ASN A 49 -6.42 13.36 4.01
CA ASN A 49 -6.70 14.48 3.13
C ASN A 49 -7.62 14.07 1.98
N ASP A 50 -8.36 15.04 1.44
CA ASP A 50 -9.26 14.81 0.30
C ASP A 50 -8.51 14.42 -0.99
N GLY A 51 -7.22 14.70 -1.06
CA GLY A 51 -6.36 14.27 -2.17
C GLY A 51 -5.88 12.82 -2.09
N PHE A 52 -6.16 12.10 -0.99
CA PHE A 52 -5.82 10.68 -0.90
C PHE A 52 -6.63 9.86 -1.90
N VAL A 53 -6.00 8.88 -2.55
CA VAL A 53 -6.67 7.98 -3.49
C VAL A 53 -6.26 6.54 -3.22
N LEU A 54 -7.26 5.67 -3.12
CA LEU A 54 -7.08 4.23 -2.99
C LEU A 54 -7.74 3.54 -4.18
N PHE A 55 -6.95 2.79 -4.95
CA PHE A 55 -7.45 1.92 -6.01
C PHE A 55 -7.29 0.46 -5.60
N THR A 56 -8.36 -0.29 -5.74
CA THR A 56 -8.37 -1.73 -5.46
C THR A 56 -9.06 -2.47 -6.61
N SER A 57 -8.99 -3.79 -6.59
CA SER A 57 -9.73 -4.63 -7.53
C SER A 57 -11.27 -4.46 -7.47
N ARG A 58 -11.78 -3.81 -6.41
CA ARG A 58 -13.22 -3.58 -6.20
C ARG A 58 -13.68 -2.20 -6.61
N GLY A 59 -12.76 -1.23 -6.74
CA GLY A 59 -13.13 0.13 -7.11
C GLY A 59 -12.08 1.17 -6.76
N ALA A 60 -12.46 2.40 -7.02
CA ALA A 60 -11.68 3.60 -6.74
C ALA A 60 -12.34 4.39 -5.60
N TYR A 61 -11.52 4.80 -4.64
CA TYR A 61 -11.97 5.53 -3.45
C TYR A 61 -11.19 6.84 -3.37
N TYR A 62 -11.88 7.92 -3.60
CA TYR A 62 -11.31 9.27 -3.62
C TYR A 62 -11.55 9.97 -2.29
N GLY A 63 -10.48 10.51 -1.72
CA GLY A 63 -10.46 11.14 -0.40
C GLY A 63 -10.33 10.15 0.75
N TRP A 64 -9.67 10.61 1.82
CA TRP A 64 -9.41 9.76 2.98
C TRP A 64 -10.69 9.23 3.64
N GLU A 65 -11.70 10.08 3.84
CA GLU A 65 -12.94 9.66 4.51
C GLU A 65 -13.67 8.55 3.77
N THR A 66 -13.66 8.58 2.43
CA THR A 66 -14.24 7.52 1.60
C THR A 66 -13.43 6.23 1.69
N ALA A 67 -12.11 6.32 1.60
CA ALA A 67 -11.22 5.18 1.74
C ALA A 67 -11.30 4.55 3.13
N LYS A 68 -11.35 5.38 4.18
CA LYS A 68 -11.49 4.94 5.57
C LYS A 68 -12.75 4.11 5.77
N ARG A 69 -13.91 4.59 5.31
CA ARG A 69 -15.17 3.86 5.43
C ARG A 69 -15.12 2.50 4.73
N MET A 70 -14.48 2.43 3.57
CA MET A 70 -14.29 1.16 2.85
C MET A 70 -13.40 0.20 3.64
N LEU A 71 -12.30 0.68 4.18
CA LEU A 71 -11.38 -0.13 4.99
C LEU A 71 -12.06 -0.62 6.27
N GLU A 72 -12.79 0.23 6.97
CA GLU A 72 -13.57 -0.15 8.15
C GLU A 72 -14.56 -1.27 7.82
N ALA A 73 -15.34 -1.12 6.74
CA ALA A 73 -16.29 -2.14 6.30
C ALA A 73 -15.58 -3.45 5.89
N TYR A 74 -14.43 -3.36 5.25
CA TYR A 74 -13.63 -4.53 4.89
C TYR A 74 -13.20 -5.32 6.14
N PHE A 75 -12.63 -4.64 7.14
CA PHE A 75 -12.18 -5.28 8.37
C PHE A 75 -13.33 -5.79 9.23
N ASP A 76 -14.48 -5.11 9.23
CA ASP A 76 -15.68 -5.57 9.95
C ASP A 76 -16.20 -6.92 9.44
N ASN A 77 -15.99 -7.22 8.17
CA ASN A 77 -16.39 -8.48 7.55
C ASN A 77 -15.36 -9.61 7.72
N LEU A 78 -14.22 -9.34 8.34
CA LEU A 78 -13.17 -10.32 8.55
C LEU A 78 -13.14 -10.80 10.00
N GLU A 79 -13.18 -12.12 10.18
CA GLU A 79 -12.90 -12.74 11.47
C GLU A 79 -11.40 -12.64 11.80
N GLU A 80 -10.58 -13.01 10.83
CA GLU A 80 -9.12 -12.90 10.89
C GLU A 80 -8.55 -12.53 9.53
N ILE A 81 -7.36 -11.99 9.54
CA ILE A 81 -6.58 -11.65 8.35
C ILE A 81 -5.09 -11.69 8.68
N ASN A 82 -4.30 -12.20 7.77
CA ASN A 82 -2.85 -12.13 7.81
C ASN A 82 -2.36 -11.51 6.50
N LEU A 83 -1.70 -10.37 6.59
CA LEU A 83 -1.05 -9.72 5.46
C LEU A 83 0.45 -10.01 5.49
N LYS A 84 0.99 -10.37 4.33
CA LYS A 84 2.42 -10.45 4.10
C LYS A 84 2.82 -9.68 2.85
N PHE A 85 3.79 -8.81 3.01
CA PHE A 85 4.49 -8.22 1.88
C PHE A 85 5.62 -9.14 1.40
N GLY A 86 5.74 -9.28 0.11
CA GLY A 86 6.92 -9.83 -0.53
C GLY A 86 8.05 -8.80 -0.60
N PRO A 87 9.02 -8.98 -1.50
CA PRO A 87 10.08 -8.00 -1.70
C PRO A 87 9.51 -6.63 -2.04
N ARG A 88 10.02 -5.59 -1.37
CA ARG A 88 9.59 -4.20 -1.55
C ARG A 88 10.75 -3.40 -2.14
N LYS A 89 10.47 -2.67 -3.22
CA LYS A 89 11.44 -1.79 -3.86
C LYS A 89 11.04 -0.35 -3.60
N VAL A 90 11.83 0.34 -2.81
CA VAL A 90 11.62 1.74 -2.41
C VAL A 90 12.54 2.64 -3.22
N LYS A 91 11.99 3.73 -3.75
CA LYS A 91 12.75 4.81 -4.37
C LYS A 91 12.29 6.13 -3.77
N VAL A 92 13.24 6.93 -3.30
CA VAL A 92 12.96 8.23 -2.66
C VAL A 92 13.47 9.36 -3.55
N PHE A 93 12.58 10.29 -3.85
CA PHE A 93 12.84 11.49 -4.62
C PHE A 93 12.48 12.71 -3.76
N GLY A 94 13.45 13.20 -2.94
CA GLY A 94 13.17 14.28 -2.01
C GLY A 94 12.08 13.92 -1.00
N ASP A 95 10.94 14.59 -1.05
CA ASP A 95 9.82 14.39 -0.13
C ASP A 95 8.77 13.39 -0.65
N VAL A 96 9.06 12.69 -1.74
CA VAL A 96 8.20 11.67 -2.33
C VAL A 96 8.93 10.34 -2.36
N ALA A 97 8.27 9.29 -1.95
CA ALA A 97 8.76 7.92 -2.10
C ALA A 97 7.74 7.06 -2.84
N THR A 98 8.23 6.20 -3.71
CA THR A 98 7.43 5.16 -4.35
C THR A 98 7.88 3.80 -3.84
N VAL A 99 6.91 2.90 -3.63
CA VAL A 99 7.18 1.52 -3.26
C VAL A 99 6.40 0.61 -4.18
N VAL A 100 7.07 -0.34 -4.80
CA VAL A 100 6.43 -1.41 -5.54
C VAL A 100 6.70 -2.74 -4.84
N TYR A 101 5.67 -3.58 -4.76
CA TYR A 101 5.74 -4.80 -3.97
C TYR A 101 4.75 -5.85 -4.43
N GLU A 102 4.99 -7.07 -3.99
CA GLU A 102 4.02 -8.16 -4.01
C GLU A 102 3.37 -8.26 -2.63
N TRP A 103 2.12 -8.70 -2.60
CA TRP A 103 1.38 -8.90 -1.35
C TRP A 103 0.54 -10.17 -1.41
N ARG A 104 0.28 -10.71 -0.24
CA ARG A 104 -0.70 -11.79 -0.08
C ARG A 104 -1.45 -11.64 1.24
N THR A 105 -2.70 -12.04 1.21
CA THR A 105 -3.54 -12.12 2.40
C THR A 105 -4.15 -13.50 2.54
N ASP A 106 -4.22 -13.96 3.77
CA ASP A 106 -4.95 -15.13 4.20
C ASP A 106 -5.90 -14.70 5.32
N GLY A 107 -7.19 -14.85 5.10
CA GLY A 107 -8.21 -14.40 6.03
C GLY A 107 -9.42 -15.32 6.06
N ARG A 108 -10.37 -14.96 6.92
CA ARG A 108 -11.64 -15.67 7.07
C ARG A 108 -12.80 -14.67 7.13
N SER A 109 -13.82 -14.94 6.34
CA SER A 109 -15.04 -14.12 6.32
C SER A 109 -15.93 -14.42 7.52
N LYS A 110 -16.43 -13.39 8.19
CA LYS A 110 -17.48 -13.51 9.21
C LYS A 110 -18.82 -13.93 8.62
N LEU A 111 -19.06 -13.61 7.34
CA LEU A 111 -20.37 -13.83 6.70
C LEU A 111 -20.68 -15.31 6.49
N ASN A 112 -19.67 -16.12 6.16
CA ASN A 112 -19.85 -17.53 5.81
C ASN A 112 -18.75 -18.46 6.31
N GLY A 113 -17.77 -17.93 7.06
CA GLY A 113 -16.62 -18.71 7.55
C GLY A 113 -15.62 -19.14 6.48
N ASN A 114 -15.80 -18.69 5.23
CA ASN A 114 -14.92 -19.08 4.13
C ASN A 114 -13.53 -18.46 4.27
N GLN A 115 -12.53 -19.24 3.90
CA GLN A 115 -11.17 -18.75 3.75
C GLN A 115 -11.07 -17.80 2.56
N LEU A 116 -10.37 -16.69 2.76
CA LEU A 116 -10.14 -15.67 1.75
C LEU A 116 -8.63 -15.57 1.50
N LEU A 117 -8.16 -16.23 0.45
CA LEU A 117 -6.77 -16.19 0.02
C LEU A 117 -6.67 -15.28 -1.20
N ARG A 118 -5.79 -14.27 -1.13
CA ARG A 118 -5.57 -13.32 -2.21
C ARG A 118 -4.10 -12.95 -2.30
N GLU A 119 -3.66 -12.68 -3.51
CA GLU A 119 -2.31 -12.18 -3.79
C GLU A 119 -2.35 -11.21 -4.97
N GLY A 120 -1.34 -10.38 -5.05
CA GLY A 120 -1.25 -9.43 -6.14
C GLY A 120 -0.04 -8.52 -6.04
N TYR A 121 -0.17 -7.40 -6.71
CA TYR A 121 0.85 -6.36 -6.81
C TYR A 121 0.33 -5.07 -6.20
N GLY A 122 1.24 -4.28 -5.68
CA GLY A 122 0.91 -2.99 -5.11
C GLY A 122 1.93 -1.93 -5.49
N THR A 123 1.43 -0.70 -5.58
CA THR A 123 2.24 0.50 -5.71
C THR A 123 1.74 1.52 -4.70
N ASP A 124 2.65 1.98 -3.86
CA ASP A 124 2.39 2.99 -2.86
C ASP A 124 3.19 4.26 -3.17
N VAL A 125 2.58 5.39 -2.94
CA VAL A 125 3.25 6.69 -2.93
C VAL A 125 3.17 7.28 -1.54
N PHE A 126 4.33 7.60 -0.97
CA PHE A 126 4.46 8.28 0.32
C PHE A 126 4.87 9.73 0.10
N LEU A 127 4.33 10.62 0.91
CA LEU A 127 4.77 12.01 1.02
C LEU A 127 5.38 12.23 2.40
N ARG A 128 6.49 12.97 2.44
CA ARG A 128 7.06 13.46 3.68
C ARG A 128 6.61 14.90 3.91
N ASP A 129 5.89 15.10 5.00
CA ASP A 129 5.46 16.40 5.46
C ASP A 129 5.91 16.58 6.91
N GLN A 130 6.61 17.69 7.19
CA GLN A 130 7.19 17.99 8.51
C GLN A 130 8.02 16.83 9.07
N GLY A 131 8.81 16.17 8.21
CA GLY A 131 9.68 15.07 8.56
C GLY A 131 8.99 13.71 8.73
N ILE A 132 7.67 13.63 8.51
CA ILE A 132 6.88 12.42 8.69
C ILE A 132 6.40 11.90 7.33
N TRP A 133 6.70 10.64 7.03
CA TRP A 133 6.20 9.96 5.86
C TRP A 133 4.77 9.48 6.07
N LYS A 134 3.88 9.77 5.11
CA LYS A 134 2.48 9.33 5.10
C LYS A 134 2.15 8.70 3.75
N LEU A 135 1.37 7.63 3.78
CA LEU A 135 0.85 7.02 2.57
C LEU A 135 -0.16 7.96 1.91
N TYR A 136 0.19 8.41 0.72
CA TYR A 136 -0.56 9.39 -0.06
C TYR A 136 -1.47 8.73 -1.10
N HIS A 137 -0.99 7.65 -1.72
CA HIS A 137 -1.71 6.90 -2.73
C HIS A 137 -1.36 5.42 -2.62
N ASN A 138 -2.37 4.59 -2.72
CA ASN A 138 -2.24 3.14 -2.76
C ASN A 138 -3.02 2.58 -3.93
N HIS A 139 -2.38 1.74 -4.72
CA HIS A 139 -3.01 1.00 -5.80
C HIS A 139 -2.63 -0.47 -5.67
N VAL A 140 -3.62 -1.32 -5.50
CA VAL A 140 -3.43 -2.77 -5.46
C VAL A 140 -4.26 -3.47 -6.53
N SER A 141 -3.67 -4.48 -7.14
CA SER A 141 -4.32 -5.35 -8.10
C SER A 141 -4.19 -6.81 -7.67
N LEU A 142 -5.11 -7.64 -8.12
CA LEU A 142 -4.98 -9.09 -8.00
C LEU A 142 -4.11 -9.62 -9.14
N SER A 143 -3.18 -10.54 -8.83
CA SER A 143 -2.37 -11.20 -9.86
C SER A 143 -3.19 -12.14 -10.73
N HIS A 144 -4.32 -12.63 -10.21
CA HIS A 144 -5.29 -13.48 -10.92
C HIS A 144 -6.70 -12.90 -10.75
N PRO A 145 -7.09 -11.90 -11.57
CA PRO A 145 -8.41 -11.26 -11.47
C PRO A 145 -9.54 -12.28 -11.62
N GLY A 146 -10.53 -12.19 -10.72
CA GLY A 146 -11.72 -13.03 -10.74
C GLY A 146 -11.55 -14.42 -10.13
N THR A 147 -10.35 -14.79 -9.66
CA THR A 147 -10.15 -16.02 -8.92
C THR A 147 -9.72 -15.73 -7.49
N SER A 148 -10.50 -16.20 -6.55
CA SER A 148 -10.05 -16.40 -5.17
C SER A 148 -9.47 -17.82 -4.98
N ARG A 149 -9.11 -18.48 -6.07
CA ARG A 149 -8.65 -19.86 -6.06
C ARG A 149 -7.16 -19.90 -5.80
N MET A 150 -6.81 -19.87 -4.57
CA MET A 150 -5.44 -20.04 -4.13
C MET A 150 -4.95 -21.49 -4.25
N GLN A 151 -5.88 -22.42 -4.44
CA GLN A 151 -5.56 -23.82 -4.63
C GLN A 151 -4.80 -24.11 -5.92
N ASP A 152 -5.01 -23.26 -6.93
CA ASP A 152 -4.39 -23.40 -8.25
C ASP A 152 -3.07 -22.59 -8.36
N HIS A 153 -2.71 -21.83 -7.34
CA HIS A 153 -1.53 -20.96 -7.32
C HIS A 153 -0.79 -21.14 -6.00
N PRO A 154 0.11 -22.12 -5.91
CA PRO A 154 0.96 -22.27 -4.74
C PRO A 154 1.83 -21.01 -4.59
N TRP A 155 1.95 -20.55 -3.39
CA TRP A 155 2.77 -19.39 -2.99
C TRP A 155 4.24 -19.64 -3.15
#